data_714471b38c2bb6eafd1f9b99d25994dc
#
_entry.id   714471b38c2bb6eafd1f9b99d25994dc
#
_cell.length_a   1.000
_cell.length_b   1.000
_cell.length_c   1.000
_cell.angle_alpha   90.00
_cell.angle_beta   90.00
_cell.angle_gamma   90.00
#
_symmetry.space_group_name_H-M   'P 1'
#
loop_
_entity.id
_entity.type
_entity.pdbx_description
1 polymer ?
#
loop_
_entity_poly.entity_id
_entity_poly.type
_entity_poly.pdbx_seq_one_letter_code
_entity_poly.pdbx_strand_id
1 'polypeptide(L)'
;MESTMDATLRSMLNETEKELLRAAEPKALRKLDEDGLSELHDRIRRARNKYSKLYRRRAGAQVKSDRARKQASASHAKTSRKAEGFEDALARVSTALAAEANKAATALKDERLAAAKRKPVPSAAT
;
A
#
# COMPACT_ATOMS: atom_id res chain seq x y z
N MET A 1 13.31 -0.19 -15.05
CA MET A 1 12.16 0.08 -14.19
C MET A 1 12.62 0.45 -12.80
N GLU A 2 12.25 1.61 -12.36
CA GLU A 2 12.74 2.11 -11.09
C GLU A 2 12.05 1.43 -9.91
N SER A 3 12.86 0.94 -8.98
CA SER A 3 12.36 0.53 -7.68
C SER A 3 11.94 1.77 -6.91
N THR A 4 10.81 1.69 -6.22
CA THR A 4 10.34 2.78 -5.36
C THR A 4 11.18 2.92 -4.10
N MET A 5 12.06 1.97 -3.88
CA MET A 5 12.95 1.96 -2.73
C MET A 5 14.35 2.33 -3.20
N ASP A 6 14.72 3.60 -3.04
CA ASP A 6 16.07 4.06 -3.37
C ASP A 6 17.09 3.54 -2.34
N ALA A 7 18.38 3.69 -2.64
CA ALA A 7 19.45 3.19 -1.80
C ALA A 7 19.43 3.82 -0.40
N THR A 8 19.09 5.10 -0.32
CA THR A 8 19.04 5.82 0.94
C THR A 8 17.94 5.26 1.84
N LEU A 9 16.75 5.10 1.29
CA LEU A 9 15.63 4.52 2.03
C LEU A 9 15.95 3.09 2.46
N ARG A 10 16.50 2.28 1.55
CA ARG A 10 16.86 0.89 1.84
C ARG A 10 17.81 0.78 3.03
N SER A 11 18.78 1.69 3.14
CA SER A 11 19.76 1.66 4.23
C SER A 11 19.14 1.94 5.61
N MET A 12 17.96 2.55 5.64
CA MET A 12 17.28 2.89 6.89
C MET A 12 16.27 1.85 7.37
N LEU A 13 15.99 0.85 6.55
CA LEU A 13 14.93 -0.13 6.81
C LEU A 13 15.49 -1.44 7.36
N ASN A 14 14.69 -2.13 8.20
CA ASN A 14 15.02 -3.49 8.59
C ASN A 14 14.58 -4.47 7.48
N GLU A 15 14.93 -5.74 7.63
CA GLU A 15 14.66 -6.74 6.59
C GLU A 15 13.17 -6.93 6.32
N THR A 16 12.35 -6.94 7.36
CA THR A 16 10.89 -7.07 7.22
C THR A 16 10.31 -5.91 6.43
N GLU A 17 10.78 -4.70 6.72
CA GLU A 17 10.34 -3.49 6.02
C GLU A 17 10.76 -3.48 4.56
N LYS A 18 11.99 -3.93 4.28
CA LYS A 18 12.49 -4.07 2.90
C LYS A 18 11.62 -5.07 2.12
N GLU A 19 11.26 -6.18 2.73
CA GLU A 19 10.39 -7.18 2.11
C GLU A 19 9.02 -6.61 1.78
N LEU A 20 8.45 -5.83 2.70
CA LEU A 20 7.16 -5.18 2.46
C LEU A 20 7.21 -4.25 1.25
N LEU A 21 8.26 -3.44 1.15
CA LEU A 21 8.40 -2.51 0.04
C LEU A 21 8.68 -3.23 -1.28
N ARG A 22 9.44 -4.33 -1.26
CA ARG A 22 9.65 -5.17 -2.45
C ARG A 22 8.35 -5.80 -2.93
N ALA A 23 7.52 -6.25 -1.98
CA ALA A 23 6.23 -6.85 -2.31
C ALA A 23 5.27 -5.84 -2.95
N ALA A 24 5.50 -4.55 -2.72
CA ALA A 24 4.69 -3.47 -3.29
C ALA A 24 5.23 -2.95 -4.64
N GLU A 25 6.30 -3.52 -5.17
CA GLU A 25 6.78 -3.17 -6.49
C GLU A 25 5.80 -3.67 -7.56
N PRO A 26 5.64 -2.94 -8.68
CA PRO A 26 4.64 -3.30 -9.70
C PRO A 26 4.70 -4.74 -10.18
N LYS A 27 5.90 -5.28 -10.36
CA LYS A 27 6.10 -6.65 -10.79
C LYS A 27 5.55 -7.66 -9.78
N ALA A 28 5.79 -7.40 -8.50
CA ALA A 28 5.31 -8.27 -7.42
C ALA A 28 3.80 -8.17 -7.24
N LEU A 29 3.25 -6.97 -7.39
CA LEU A 29 1.81 -6.75 -7.25
C LEU A 29 1.00 -7.50 -8.30
N ARG A 30 1.53 -7.65 -9.51
CA ARG A 30 0.84 -8.38 -10.59
C ARG A 30 0.65 -9.86 -10.29
N LYS A 31 1.44 -10.40 -9.38
CA LYS A 31 1.38 -11.82 -9.00
C LYS A 31 0.38 -12.09 -7.89
N LEU A 32 -0.16 -11.04 -7.29
CA LEU A 32 -1.08 -11.17 -6.15
C LEU A 32 -2.53 -11.11 -6.61
N ASP A 33 -3.36 -11.95 -5.98
CA ASP A 33 -4.80 -11.87 -6.13
C ASP A 33 -5.37 -10.81 -5.19
N GLU A 34 -6.68 -10.63 -5.20
CA GLU A 34 -7.35 -9.63 -4.36
C GLU A 34 -7.04 -9.85 -2.88
N ASP A 35 -7.08 -11.09 -2.41
CA ASP A 35 -6.79 -11.40 -1.00
C ASP A 35 -5.35 -11.08 -0.63
N GLY A 36 -4.41 -11.43 -1.50
CA GLY A 36 -3.00 -11.12 -1.28
C GLY A 36 -2.73 -9.62 -1.26
N LEU A 37 -3.37 -8.87 -2.15
CA LEU A 37 -3.27 -7.41 -2.18
C LEU A 37 -3.87 -6.78 -0.93
N SER A 38 -5.01 -7.29 -0.47
CA SER A 38 -5.67 -6.79 0.74
C SER A 38 -4.79 -7.01 1.98
N GLU A 39 -4.20 -8.18 2.10
CA GLU A 39 -3.27 -8.49 3.19
C GLU A 39 -2.04 -7.61 3.17
N LEU A 40 -1.45 -7.42 2.00
CA LEU A 40 -0.29 -6.55 1.83
C LEU A 40 -0.66 -5.10 2.16
N HIS A 41 -1.82 -4.65 1.72
CA HIS A 41 -2.34 -3.32 2.04
C HIS A 41 -2.37 -3.08 3.55
N ASP A 42 -2.92 -4.03 4.31
CA ASP A 42 -3.02 -3.91 5.76
C ASP A 42 -1.64 -3.86 6.43
N ARG A 43 -0.71 -4.67 5.96
CA ARG A 43 0.64 -4.72 6.51
C ARG A 43 1.38 -3.40 6.26
N ILE A 44 1.29 -2.88 5.05
CA ILE A 44 1.93 -1.61 4.68
C ILE A 44 1.29 -0.44 5.42
N ARG A 45 -0.03 -0.45 5.56
CA ARG A 45 -0.75 0.58 6.32
C ARG A 45 -0.29 0.64 7.77
N ARG A 46 -0.08 -0.50 8.41
CA ARG A 46 0.43 -0.56 9.78
C ARG A 46 1.83 0.02 9.88
N ALA A 47 2.70 -0.29 8.92
CA ALA A 47 4.06 0.27 8.88
C ALA A 47 4.03 1.79 8.68
N ARG A 48 3.20 2.27 7.74
CA ARG A 48 3.02 3.71 7.53
C ARG A 48 2.54 4.39 8.80
N ASN A 49 1.52 3.82 9.45
CA ASN A 49 0.95 4.39 10.67
C ASN A 49 1.98 4.48 11.80
N LYS A 50 2.81 3.46 11.94
CA LYS A 50 3.90 3.46 12.92
C LYS A 50 4.82 4.67 12.74
N TYR A 51 5.29 4.90 11.51
CA TYR A 51 6.22 6.01 11.25
C TYR A 51 5.53 7.37 11.25
N SER A 52 4.28 7.46 10.82
CA SER A 52 3.49 8.69 10.90
C SER A 52 3.27 9.12 12.36
N LYS A 53 3.00 8.17 13.25
CA LYS A 53 2.85 8.44 14.68
C LYS A 53 4.16 8.88 15.31
N LEU A 54 5.26 8.22 14.96
CA LEU A 54 6.59 8.59 15.44
C LEU A 54 6.97 10.00 14.97
N TYR A 55 6.70 10.32 13.73
CA TYR A 55 6.94 11.64 13.16
C TYR A 55 6.19 12.72 13.96
N ARG A 56 4.90 12.53 14.19
CA ARG A 56 4.08 13.49 14.93
C ARG A 56 4.54 13.66 16.37
N ARG A 57 4.89 12.55 17.02
CA ARG A 57 5.39 12.57 18.40
C ARG A 57 6.69 13.35 18.53
N ARG A 58 7.63 13.14 17.61
CA ARG A 58 8.91 13.83 17.60
C ARG A 58 8.78 15.31 17.24
N ALA A 59 7.86 15.64 16.35
CA ALA A 59 7.61 17.03 15.98
C ALA A 59 7.16 17.89 17.15
N GLY A 60 6.46 17.29 18.13
CA GLY A 60 6.00 17.98 19.34
C GLY A 60 7.01 17.99 20.48
N ALA A 61 8.16 17.31 20.33
CA ALA A 61 9.14 17.23 21.41
C ALA A 61 10.00 18.50 21.47
N GLN A 62 10.19 19.04 22.70
CA GLN A 62 11.09 20.16 22.92
C GLN A 62 12.52 19.65 23.08
N VAL A 63 13.45 20.29 22.40
CA VAL A 63 14.86 19.93 22.42
C VAL A 63 15.68 21.10 22.95
N LYS A 64 16.47 20.85 24.01
CA LYS A 64 17.12 21.91 24.77
C LYS A 64 18.52 22.30 24.29
N SER A 65 19.26 21.47 23.57
CA SER A 65 20.62 21.77 23.10
C SER A 65 20.70 21.73 21.57
N ASP A 66 21.67 22.47 21.03
CA ASP A 66 21.89 22.51 19.58
C ASP A 66 22.29 21.14 19.03
N ARG A 67 23.12 20.40 19.77
CA ARG A 67 23.52 19.06 19.39
C ARG A 67 22.34 18.11 19.37
N ALA A 68 21.52 18.17 20.41
CA ALA A 68 20.32 17.35 20.50
C ALA A 68 19.32 17.72 19.40
N ARG A 69 19.20 19.00 19.05
CA ARG A 69 18.35 19.46 17.95
C ARG A 69 18.81 18.91 16.61
N LYS A 70 20.12 18.90 16.35
CA LYS A 70 20.66 18.32 15.11
C LYS A 70 20.39 16.84 15.02
N GLN A 71 20.59 16.10 16.10
CA GLN A 71 20.32 14.67 16.16
C GLN A 71 18.82 14.37 16.01
N ALA A 72 17.98 15.14 16.67
CA ALA A 72 16.53 15.01 16.57
C ALA A 72 16.05 15.32 15.15
N SER A 73 16.62 16.36 14.52
CA SER A 73 16.28 16.73 13.15
C SER A 73 16.64 15.61 12.16
N ALA A 74 17.84 15.04 12.28
CA ALA A 74 18.27 13.94 11.44
C ALA A 74 17.39 12.70 11.62
N SER A 75 17.07 12.36 12.87
CA SER A 75 16.20 11.24 13.20
C SER A 75 14.79 11.48 12.69
N HIS A 76 14.29 12.70 12.81
CA HIS A 76 12.97 13.11 12.34
C HIS A 76 12.88 13.00 10.81
N ALA A 77 13.92 13.44 10.10
CA ALA A 77 14.01 13.33 8.65
C ALA A 77 13.99 11.88 8.19
N LYS A 78 14.69 10.98 8.89
CA LYS A 78 14.66 9.54 8.59
C LYS A 78 13.27 8.96 8.80
N THR A 79 12.60 9.33 9.88
CA THR A 79 11.24 8.86 10.18
C THR A 79 10.26 9.33 9.10
N SER A 80 10.37 10.59 8.68
CA SER A 80 9.57 11.17 7.61
C SER A 80 9.79 10.42 6.28
N ARG A 81 11.05 10.13 5.97
CA ARG A 81 11.41 9.42 4.75
C ARG A 81 10.84 8.00 4.71
N LYS A 82 10.88 7.30 5.85
CA LYS A 82 10.27 5.98 5.96
C LYS A 82 8.76 6.04 5.79
N ALA A 83 8.12 7.02 6.42
CA ALA A 83 6.67 7.22 6.27
C ALA A 83 6.29 7.47 4.81
N GLU A 84 7.06 8.30 4.09
CA GLU A 84 6.84 8.55 2.66
C GLU A 84 6.97 7.28 1.83
N GLY A 85 7.98 6.47 2.10
CA GLY A 85 8.20 5.21 1.40
C GLY A 85 7.03 4.26 1.54
N PHE A 86 6.49 4.13 2.75
CA PHE A 86 5.32 3.30 2.98
C PHE A 86 4.03 3.93 2.45
N GLU A 87 3.93 5.26 2.43
CA GLU A 87 2.79 5.95 1.82
C GLU A 87 2.74 5.71 0.31
N ASP A 88 3.88 5.82 -0.37
CA ASP A 88 3.98 5.54 -1.80
C ASP A 88 3.63 4.10 -2.11
N ALA A 89 4.14 3.17 -1.29
CA ALA A 89 3.84 1.74 -1.45
C ALA A 89 2.35 1.48 -1.24
N LEU A 90 1.76 2.11 -0.22
CA LEU A 90 0.33 1.97 0.07
C LEU A 90 -0.53 2.44 -1.11
N ALA A 91 -0.16 3.56 -1.72
CA ALA A 91 -0.88 4.10 -2.87
C ALA A 91 -0.84 3.12 -4.04
N ARG A 92 0.30 2.49 -4.31
CA ARG A 92 0.41 1.49 -5.38
C ARG A 92 -0.44 0.25 -5.10
N VAL A 93 -0.39 -0.24 -3.88
CA VAL A 93 -1.20 -1.43 -3.50
C VAL A 93 -2.68 -1.09 -3.58
N SER A 94 -3.08 0.09 -3.14
CA SER A 94 -4.47 0.53 -3.20
C SER A 94 -4.97 0.59 -4.65
N THR A 95 -4.15 1.11 -5.56
CA THR A 95 -4.47 1.16 -6.98
C THR A 95 -4.62 -0.24 -7.57
N ALA A 96 -3.70 -1.15 -7.24
CA ALA A 96 -3.73 -2.53 -7.71
C ALA A 96 -4.96 -3.27 -7.16
N LEU A 97 -5.28 -3.06 -5.89
CA LEU A 97 -6.45 -3.66 -5.25
C LEU A 97 -7.74 -3.18 -5.90
N ALA A 98 -7.85 -1.89 -6.17
CA ALA A 98 -9.02 -1.32 -6.85
C ALA A 98 -9.16 -1.90 -8.26
N ALA A 99 -8.06 -2.08 -8.98
CA ALA A 99 -8.09 -2.67 -10.32
C ALA A 99 -8.59 -4.12 -10.28
N GLU A 100 -8.14 -4.91 -9.31
CA GLU A 100 -8.62 -6.29 -9.16
C GLU A 100 -10.09 -6.36 -8.78
N ALA A 101 -10.53 -5.48 -7.89
CA ALA A 101 -11.94 -5.40 -7.50
C ALA A 101 -12.82 -5.02 -8.70
N ASN A 102 -12.35 -4.07 -9.53
CA ASN A 102 -13.07 -3.68 -10.74
C ASN A 102 -13.14 -4.81 -11.76
N LYS A 103 -12.07 -5.57 -11.93
CA LYS A 103 -12.06 -6.75 -12.81
C LYS A 103 -13.07 -7.78 -12.34
N ALA A 104 -13.11 -8.06 -11.05
CA ALA A 104 -14.06 -9.02 -10.49
C ALA A 104 -15.49 -8.55 -10.66
N ALA A 105 -15.76 -7.27 -10.41
CA ALA A 105 -17.08 -6.68 -10.58
C ALA A 105 -17.54 -6.71 -12.04
N THR A 106 -16.64 -6.39 -12.98
CA THR A 106 -16.93 -6.42 -14.41
C THR A 106 -17.20 -7.85 -14.88
N ALA A 107 -16.39 -8.79 -14.45
CA ALA A 107 -16.59 -10.21 -14.80
C ALA A 107 -17.94 -10.71 -14.29
N LEU A 108 -18.31 -10.37 -13.07
CA LEU A 108 -19.58 -10.75 -12.48
C LEU A 108 -20.76 -10.12 -13.24
N LYS A 109 -20.64 -8.86 -13.60
CA LYS A 109 -21.65 -8.15 -14.39
C LYS A 109 -21.84 -8.82 -15.76
N ASP A 110 -20.74 -9.12 -16.45
CA ASP A 110 -20.76 -9.75 -17.76
C ASP A 110 -21.36 -11.14 -17.68
N GLU A 111 -21.04 -11.89 -16.63
CA GLU A 111 -21.61 -13.21 -16.38
C GLU A 111 -23.13 -13.14 -16.18
N ARG A 112 -23.59 -12.18 -15.40
CA ARG A 112 -25.01 -11.97 -15.16
C ARG A 112 -25.75 -11.57 -16.41
N LEU A 113 -25.15 -10.72 -17.25
CA LEU A 113 -25.75 -10.34 -18.53
C LEU A 113 -25.82 -11.51 -19.49
N ALA A 114 -24.76 -12.32 -19.57
CA ALA A 114 -24.75 -13.51 -20.40
C ALA A 114 -25.78 -14.52 -19.92
N ALA A 115 -25.93 -14.72 -18.63
CA ALA A 115 -26.93 -15.62 -18.07
C ALA A 115 -28.35 -15.14 -18.37
N ALA A 116 -28.58 -13.82 -18.27
CA ALA A 116 -29.87 -13.23 -18.57
C ALA A 116 -30.25 -13.42 -20.06
N LYS A 117 -29.28 -13.32 -20.96
CA LYS A 117 -29.48 -13.54 -22.38
C LYS A 117 -29.74 -15.01 -22.73
N ARG A 118 -29.14 -15.94 -22.02
CA ARG A 118 -29.29 -17.38 -22.23
C ARG A 118 -30.56 -17.94 -21.62
N LYS A 119 -31.07 -17.32 -20.57
CA LYS A 119 -32.29 -17.78 -19.94
C LYS A 119 -33.45 -17.60 -20.90
N PRO A 120 -34.15 -18.66 -21.24
CA PRO A 120 -35.40 -18.48 -21.99
C PRO A 120 -36.32 -17.63 -21.15
N VAL A 121 -36.91 -16.64 -21.77
CA VAL A 121 -37.93 -15.82 -21.12
C VAL A 121 -38.98 -16.77 -20.61
N PRO A 122 -39.31 -16.77 -19.31
CA PRO A 122 -40.38 -17.62 -18.82
C PRO A 122 -41.60 -17.33 -19.66
N SER A 123 -42.09 -18.37 -20.25
CA SER A 123 -43.26 -18.21 -21.11
C SER A 123 -44.41 -17.70 -20.25
N ALA A 124 -44.83 -16.51 -20.53
CA ALA A 124 -45.99 -15.94 -19.84
C ALA A 124 -47.28 -16.67 -20.19
N ALA A 125 -47.18 -17.52 -21.16
CA ALA A 125 -48.34 -18.27 -21.65
C ALA A 125 -48.76 -19.44 -20.78
N THR A 126 -48.06 -19.69 -19.78
CA THR A 126 -48.50 -20.75 -18.89
C THR A 126 -49.32 -20.19 -17.77
#